data_ba58b95042dc03ea9c729919248098d0
#
_entry.id   ba58b95042dc03ea9c729919248098d0
#
_cell.length_a   1.000
_cell.length_b   1.000
_cell.length_c   1.000
_cell.angle_alpha   90.00
_cell.angle_beta   90.00
_cell.angle_gamma   90.00
#
_symmetry.space_group_name_H-M   'P 1'
#
loop_
_entity.id
_entity.type
_entity.pdbx_description
1 polymer ?
#
loop_
_entity_poly.entity_id
_entity_poly.type
_entity_poly.pdbx_seq_one_letter_code
_entity_poly.pdbx_strand_id
1 'polypeptide(L)'
;MTKYIAITMLSMLTFFANAHDKSHMNDEKQITHIIHQIKYGWENGDGKPFLKHFLDFKGARYFESGGQNVGLNDLVEHHVEPEKDALVFLNLDFSNIQIHIEGDFAWALADTAVKGEVRKSGKTFDKTGFQTFLFKKVDGEWKVLHSHSSSRNRAKK
;
A
#
# COMPACT_ATOMS: atom_id res chain seq x y z
N MET A 1 -11.77 37.64 -42.31
CA MET A 1 -12.31 37.21 -41.01
C MET A 1 -11.78 35.81 -40.62
N THR A 2 -10.44 35.60 -40.62
CA THR A 2 -9.90 34.22 -40.41
C THR A 2 -8.73 34.17 -39.43
N LYS A 3 -8.58 35.17 -38.54
CA LYS A 3 -7.44 35.22 -37.61
C LYS A 3 -7.77 35.00 -36.12
N TYR A 4 -9.03 34.78 -35.73
CA TYR A 4 -9.42 34.64 -34.32
C TYR A 4 -9.72 33.20 -33.85
N ILE A 5 -9.77 32.21 -34.77
CA ILE A 5 -10.09 30.80 -34.41
C ILE A 5 -8.87 30.01 -33.90
N ALA A 6 -7.66 30.42 -34.25
CA ALA A 6 -6.46 29.67 -33.87
C ALA A 6 -6.01 29.89 -32.40
N ILE A 7 -6.42 30.97 -31.73
CA ILE A 7 -5.97 31.33 -30.38
C ILE A 7 -6.79 30.61 -29.29
N THR A 8 -8.07 30.32 -29.58
CA THR A 8 -8.96 29.64 -28.62
C THR A 8 -8.66 28.13 -28.44
N MET A 9 -8.06 27.49 -29.44
CA MET A 9 -7.73 26.05 -29.35
C MET A 9 -6.48 25.75 -28.53
N LEU A 10 -5.51 26.68 -28.46
CA LEU A 10 -4.27 26.51 -27.72
C LEU A 10 -4.47 26.71 -26.21
N SER A 11 -5.44 27.51 -25.78
CA SER A 11 -5.73 27.73 -24.36
C SER A 11 -6.48 26.56 -23.69
N MET A 12 -7.24 25.75 -24.45
CA MET A 12 -7.91 24.57 -23.92
C MET A 12 -6.94 23.41 -23.62
N LEU A 13 -5.89 23.24 -24.43
CA LEU A 13 -4.90 22.18 -24.23
C LEU A 13 -4.07 22.35 -22.94
N THR A 14 -3.79 23.58 -22.55
CA THR A 14 -3.03 23.85 -21.31
C THR A 14 -3.85 23.63 -20.04
N PHE A 15 -5.19 23.80 -20.09
CA PHE A 15 -6.06 23.53 -18.97
C PHE A 15 -6.18 22.02 -18.66
N PHE A 16 -6.22 21.18 -19.68
CA PHE A 16 -6.29 19.73 -19.49
C PHE A 16 -4.99 19.13 -18.93
N ALA A 17 -3.83 19.62 -19.38
CA ALA A 17 -2.54 19.15 -18.86
C ALA A 17 -2.35 19.48 -17.37
N ASN A 18 -2.68 20.70 -16.95
CA ASN A 18 -2.58 21.10 -15.55
C ASN A 18 -3.59 20.40 -14.61
N ALA A 19 -4.78 20.05 -15.10
CA ALA A 19 -5.78 19.31 -14.34
C ALA A 19 -5.34 17.84 -14.15
N HIS A 20 -4.75 17.24 -15.17
CA HIS A 20 -4.25 15.87 -15.13
C HIS A 20 -3.09 15.72 -14.14
N ASP A 21 -2.12 16.63 -14.17
CA ASP A 21 -0.97 16.64 -13.25
C ASP A 21 -1.40 16.80 -11.78
N LYS A 22 -2.33 17.69 -11.49
CA LYS A 22 -2.89 17.87 -10.14
C LYS A 22 -3.66 16.65 -9.64
N SER A 23 -4.36 15.94 -10.53
CA SER A 23 -5.06 14.71 -10.19
C SER A 23 -4.09 13.60 -9.81
N HIS A 24 -3.04 13.39 -10.60
CA HIS A 24 -2.00 12.40 -10.31
C HIS A 24 -1.28 12.67 -8.99
N MET A 25 -0.90 13.90 -8.70
CA MET A 25 -0.30 14.26 -7.41
C MET A 25 -1.22 14.00 -6.22
N ASN A 26 -2.53 14.15 -6.39
CA ASN A 26 -3.50 13.83 -5.33
C ASN A 26 -3.63 12.31 -5.12
N ASP A 27 -3.65 11.54 -6.21
CA ASP A 27 -3.75 10.09 -6.18
C ASP A 27 -2.50 9.46 -5.53
N GLU A 28 -1.30 9.93 -5.86
CA GLU A 28 -0.05 9.49 -5.21
C GLU A 28 -0.06 9.76 -3.70
N LYS A 29 -0.54 10.93 -3.28
CA LYS A 29 -0.67 11.27 -1.85
C LYS A 29 -1.65 10.35 -1.14
N GLN A 30 -2.78 10.02 -1.76
CA GLN A 30 -3.77 9.10 -1.20
C GLN A 30 -3.16 7.69 -1.06
N ILE A 31 -2.49 7.17 -2.08
CA ILE A 31 -1.85 5.85 -2.06
C ILE A 31 -0.74 5.82 -0.99
N THR A 32 0.09 6.83 -0.93
CA THR A 32 1.14 6.96 0.11
C THR A 32 0.52 6.96 1.51
N HIS A 33 -0.56 7.72 1.71
CA HIS A 33 -1.28 7.73 3.00
C HIS A 33 -1.81 6.33 3.36
N ILE A 34 -2.39 5.60 2.40
CA ILE A 34 -2.87 4.23 2.61
C ILE A 34 -1.73 3.31 3.05
N ILE A 35 -0.57 3.37 2.39
CA ILE A 35 0.62 2.58 2.75
C ILE A 35 1.05 2.88 4.20
N HIS A 36 1.07 4.14 4.62
CA HIS A 36 1.37 4.52 6.00
C HIS A 36 0.33 4.02 7.00
N GLN A 37 -0.96 4.02 6.65
CA GLN A 37 -2.01 3.47 7.50
C GLN A 37 -1.88 1.94 7.65
N ILE A 38 -1.52 1.22 6.58
CA ILE A 38 -1.23 -0.22 6.62
C ILE A 38 -0.03 -0.51 7.52
N LYS A 39 1.05 0.26 7.38
CA LYS A 39 2.21 0.18 8.28
C LYS A 39 1.80 0.32 9.74
N TYR A 40 1.04 1.37 10.07
CA TYR A 40 0.52 1.60 11.42
C TYR A 40 -0.30 0.41 11.91
N GLY A 41 -1.19 -0.13 11.07
CA GLY A 41 -2.02 -1.28 11.41
C GLY A 41 -1.19 -2.51 11.78
N TRP A 42 -0.18 -2.83 10.98
CA TRP A 42 0.76 -3.90 11.28
C TRP A 42 1.51 -3.69 12.60
N GLU A 43 2.10 -2.51 12.81
CA GLU A 43 2.91 -2.23 14.00
C GLU A 43 2.10 -2.27 15.31
N ASN A 44 0.79 -2.05 15.22
CA ASN A 44 -0.10 -1.98 16.39
C ASN A 44 -1.08 -3.16 16.50
N GLY A 45 -1.06 -4.09 15.54
CA GLY A 45 -2.06 -5.16 15.46
C GLY A 45 -3.48 -4.58 15.37
N ASP A 46 -3.64 -3.49 14.62
CA ASP A 46 -4.93 -2.82 14.40
C ASP A 46 -5.49 -3.17 13.03
N GLY A 47 -6.56 -3.94 12.99
CA GLY A 47 -7.23 -4.35 11.75
C GLY A 47 -8.00 -3.23 11.05
N LYS A 48 -8.33 -2.11 11.71
CA LYS A 48 -9.17 -1.04 11.14
C LYS A 48 -8.60 -0.41 9.86
N PRO A 49 -7.29 -0.10 9.73
CA PRO A 49 -6.73 0.38 8.48
C PRO A 49 -6.95 -0.58 7.31
N PHE A 50 -6.87 -1.89 7.57
CA PHE A 50 -7.08 -2.91 6.54
C PHE A 50 -8.55 -2.94 6.11
N LEU A 51 -9.48 -3.02 7.05
CA LEU A 51 -10.93 -2.98 6.77
C LEU A 51 -11.34 -1.71 6.01
N LYS A 52 -10.68 -0.59 6.27
CA LYS A 52 -10.95 0.68 5.59
C LYS A 52 -10.37 0.74 4.18
N HIS A 53 -9.14 0.26 4.00
CA HIS A 53 -8.36 0.54 2.79
C HIS A 53 -8.23 -0.64 1.83
N PHE A 54 -8.54 -1.86 2.25
CA PHE A 54 -8.56 -3.01 1.37
C PHE A 54 -9.93 -3.19 0.71
N LEU A 55 -9.93 -3.65 -0.53
CA LEU A 55 -11.14 -4.00 -1.23
C LEU A 55 -11.53 -5.43 -0.85
N ASP A 56 -12.69 -5.58 -0.18
CA ASP A 56 -13.25 -6.89 0.10
C ASP A 56 -14.00 -7.43 -1.13
N PHE A 57 -13.57 -8.59 -1.63
CA PHE A 57 -14.22 -9.27 -2.75
C PHE A 57 -13.96 -10.78 -2.71
N LYS A 58 -14.86 -11.53 -3.32
CA LYS A 58 -14.74 -12.99 -3.39
C LYS A 58 -13.48 -13.39 -4.17
N GLY A 59 -12.59 -14.15 -3.50
CA GLY A 59 -11.32 -14.61 -4.07
C GLY A 59 -10.13 -13.69 -3.79
N ALA A 60 -10.29 -12.65 -2.97
CA ALA A 60 -9.17 -11.84 -2.49
C ALA A 60 -8.13 -12.73 -1.78
N ARG A 61 -6.86 -12.49 -2.06
CA ARG A 61 -5.73 -13.20 -1.45
C ARG A 61 -4.59 -12.22 -1.20
N TYR A 62 -3.91 -12.38 -0.07
CA TYR A 62 -2.77 -11.56 0.33
C TYR A 62 -1.61 -12.49 0.69
N PHE A 63 -0.41 -12.21 0.19
CA PHE A 63 0.74 -13.10 0.30
C PHE A 63 1.84 -12.49 1.17
N GLU A 64 2.43 -13.33 2.01
CA GLU A 64 3.54 -12.96 2.88
C GLU A 64 4.55 -14.10 3.03
N SER A 65 5.78 -13.87 2.56
CA SER A 65 6.94 -14.74 2.81
C SER A 65 6.65 -16.25 2.67
N GLY A 66 5.81 -16.63 1.70
CA GLY A 66 5.40 -18.02 1.46
C GLY A 66 4.09 -18.43 2.16
N GLY A 67 3.52 -17.57 3.00
CA GLY A 67 2.16 -17.70 3.53
C GLY A 67 1.12 -16.98 2.68
N GLN A 68 -0.15 -17.20 3.01
CA GLN A 68 -1.28 -16.52 2.38
C GLN A 68 -2.43 -16.30 3.35
N ASN A 69 -3.17 -15.22 3.14
CA ASN A 69 -4.47 -14.98 3.75
C ASN A 69 -5.55 -15.02 2.66
N VAL A 70 -6.64 -15.73 2.90
CA VAL A 70 -7.74 -15.92 1.94
C VAL A 70 -8.94 -15.08 2.36
N GLY A 71 -9.04 -13.87 1.79
CA GLY A 71 -10.04 -12.89 2.15
C GLY A 71 -9.55 -11.87 3.17
N LEU A 72 -10.28 -10.77 3.28
CA LEU A 72 -9.92 -9.65 4.14
C LEU A 72 -10.07 -10.00 5.63
N ASN A 73 -11.12 -10.73 6.00
CA ASN A 73 -11.32 -11.14 7.38
C ASN A 73 -10.22 -12.09 7.87
N ASP A 74 -9.77 -13.03 7.02
CA ASP A 74 -8.66 -13.93 7.35
C ASP A 74 -7.36 -13.13 7.61
N LEU A 75 -7.06 -12.14 6.77
CA LEU A 75 -5.92 -11.24 6.98
C LEU A 75 -6.03 -10.49 8.32
N VAL A 76 -7.19 -9.94 8.64
CA VAL A 76 -7.37 -9.09 9.82
C VAL A 76 -7.42 -9.93 11.10
N GLU A 77 -8.31 -10.90 11.19
CA GLU A 77 -8.61 -11.62 12.42
C GLU A 77 -7.58 -12.68 12.77
N HIS A 78 -6.95 -13.30 11.76
CA HIS A 78 -6.01 -14.41 11.97
C HIS A 78 -4.55 -14.03 11.77
N HIS A 79 -4.25 -12.83 11.23
CA HIS A 79 -2.88 -12.42 11.02
C HIS A 79 -2.57 -11.07 11.68
N VAL A 80 -3.27 -9.97 11.32
CA VAL A 80 -2.93 -8.62 11.82
C VAL A 80 -3.21 -8.48 13.32
N GLU A 81 -4.44 -8.75 13.74
CA GLU A 81 -4.85 -8.50 15.14
C GLU A 81 -4.14 -9.39 16.17
N PRO A 82 -3.81 -10.67 15.89
CA PRO A 82 -3.07 -11.50 16.83
C PRO A 82 -1.63 -11.03 17.07
N GLU A 83 -1.03 -10.23 16.17
CA GLU A 83 0.36 -9.79 16.33
C GLU A 83 0.58 -8.92 17.57
N LYS A 84 -0.41 -8.12 18.00
CA LYS A 84 -0.31 -7.32 19.23
C LYS A 84 -0.05 -8.15 20.48
N ASP A 85 -0.57 -9.39 20.51
CA ASP A 85 -0.41 -10.31 21.63
C ASP A 85 0.78 -11.26 21.44
N ALA A 86 1.11 -11.57 20.19
CA ALA A 86 2.23 -12.44 19.83
C ALA A 86 3.60 -11.76 19.93
N LEU A 87 3.65 -10.45 19.66
CA LEU A 87 4.88 -9.67 19.62
C LEU A 87 4.99 -8.71 20.82
N VAL A 88 6.21 -8.47 21.27
CA VAL A 88 6.51 -7.37 22.22
C VAL A 88 6.50 -6.05 21.48
N PHE A 89 7.07 -6.04 20.30
CA PHE A 89 7.02 -4.93 19.34
C PHE A 89 7.19 -5.46 17.91
N LEU A 90 6.67 -4.70 16.96
CA LEU A 90 6.93 -4.83 15.53
C LEU A 90 7.28 -3.44 14.99
N ASN A 91 8.44 -3.29 14.37
CA ASN A 91 8.82 -2.09 13.63
C ASN A 91 8.92 -2.47 12.15
N LEU A 92 8.10 -1.85 11.34
CA LEU A 92 8.05 -2.02 9.90
C LEU A 92 8.46 -0.71 9.22
N ASP A 93 9.37 -0.76 8.29
CA ASP A 93 9.75 0.39 7.47
C ASP A 93 9.49 0.08 6.00
N PHE A 94 8.86 1.04 5.31
CA PHE A 94 8.72 1.08 3.86
C PHE A 94 9.55 2.24 3.33
N SER A 95 10.56 1.93 2.54
CA SER A 95 11.46 2.91 1.90
C SER A 95 11.49 2.72 0.40
N ASN A 96 12.02 3.72 -0.33
CA ASN A 96 12.09 3.71 -1.79
C ASN A 96 10.73 3.41 -2.47
N ILE A 97 9.65 3.97 -1.91
CA ILE A 97 8.30 3.76 -2.43
C ILE A 97 8.21 4.35 -3.84
N GLN A 98 7.85 3.52 -4.81
CA GLN A 98 7.60 3.89 -6.19
C GLN A 98 6.13 3.60 -6.51
N ILE A 99 5.40 4.60 -6.96
CA ILE A 99 3.97 4.51 -7.28
C ILE A 99 3.81 4.72 -8.78
N HIS A 100 3.04 3.85 -9.42
CA HIS A 100 2.68 3.91 -10.82
C HIS A 100 1.15 3.88 -10.94
N ILE A 101 0.58 4.82 -11.68
CA ILE A 101 -0.87 5.00 -11.81
C ILE A 101 -1.27 4.92 -13.27
N GLU A 102 -2.24 4.07 -13.58
CA GLU A 102 -2.84 3.91 -14.90
C GLU A 102 -4.38 3.93 -14.78
N GLY A 103 -4.97 5.11 -14.96
CA GLY A 103 -6.41 5.31 -14.80
C GLY A 103 -6.88 4.98 -13.38
N ASP A 104 -7.78 4.02 -13.25
CA ASP A 104 -8.32 3.54 -11.98
C ASP A 104 -7.54 2.36 -11.37
N PHE A 105 -6.37 2.05 -11.91
CA PHE A 105 -5.46 1.03 -11.42
C PHE A 105 -4.11 1.64 -11.06
N ALA A 106 -3.50 1.14 -9.99
CA ALA A 106 -2.15 1.54 -9.60
C ALA A 106 -1.40 0.37 -8.95
N TRP A 107 -0.07 0.46 -8.96
CA TRP A 107 0.77 -0.42 -8.14
C TRP A 107 1.85 0.39 -7.44
N ALA A 108 2.23 -0.07 -6.27
CA ALA A 108 3.35 0.47 -5.53
C ALA A 108 4.36 -0.62 -5.21
N LEU A 109 5.63 -0.26 -5.32
CA LEU A 109 6.78 -1.08 -4.95
C LEU A 109 7.51 -0.39 -3.79
N ALA A 110 7.94 -1.16 -2.80
CA ALA A 110 8.72 -0.63 -1.69
C ALA A 110 9.78 -1.63 -1.23
N ASP A 111 10.91 -1.12 -0.78
CA ASP A 111 11.84 -1.87 0.05
C ASP A 111 11.27 -1.98 1.46
N THR A 112 11.50 -3.12 2.13
CA THR A 112 11.03 -3.33 3.50
C THR A 112 12.16 -3.64 4.47
N ALA A 113 12.05 -3.11 5.69
CA ALA A 113 12.82 -3.55 6.83
C ALA A 113 11.86 -3.86 7.98
N VAL A 114 12.01 -5.04 8.58
CA VAL A 114 11.11 -5.52 9.63
C VAL A 114 11.92 -5.99 10.81
N LYS A 115 11.64 -5.43 11.99
CA LYS A 115 12.24 -5.86 13.27
C LYS A 115 11.16 -6.14 14.28
N GLY A 116 11.34 -7.18 15.06
CA GLY A 116 10.38 -7.50 16.10
C GLY A 116 10.95 -8.46 17.13
N GLU A 117 10.15 -8.69 18.17
CA GLU A 117 10.44 -9.62 19.25
C GLU A 117 9.21 -10.48 19.56
N VAL A 118 9.38 -11.80 19.52
CA VAL A 118 8.31 -12.76 19.84
C VAL A 118 8.14 -12.83 21.37
N ARG A 119 6.99 -12.43 21.88
CA ARG A 119 6.69 -12.34 23.32
C ARG A 119 6.94 -13.65 24.07
N LYS A 120 6.49 -14.78 23.53
CA LYS A 120 6.59 -16.09 24.18
C LYS A 120 8.03 -16.58 24.36
N SER A 121 8.93 -16.25 23.42
CA SER A 121 10.29 -16.81 23.39
C SER A 121 11.40 -15.79 23.63
N GLY A 122 11.10 -14.48 23.61
CA GLY A 122 12.09 -13.41 23.60
C GLY A 122 12.97 -13.38 22.34
N LYS A 123 12.63 -14.20 21.31
CA LYS A 123 13.42 -14.27 20.08
C LYS A 123 13.17 -13.02 19.24
N THR A 124 14.26 -12.32 18.94
CA THR A 124 14.23 -11.18 18.01
C THR A 124 14.45 -11.61 16.57
N PHE A 125 13.92 -10.83 15.64
CA PHE A 125 14.17 -10.96 14.21
C PHE A 125 14.48 -9.59 13.58
N ASP A 126 15.36 -9.59 12.57
CA ASP A 126 15.70 -8.45 11.73
C ASP A 126 15.74 -8.95 10.28
N LYS A 127 14.78 -8.49 9.47
CA LYS A 127 14.58 -8.94 8.10
C LYS A 127 14.58 -7.76 7.15
N THR A 128 14.91 -8.02 5.88
CA THR A 128 14.73 -7.10 4.76
C THR A 128 14.03 -7.80 3.62
N GLY A 129 13.33 -7.07 2.79
CA GLY A 129 12.61 -7.64 1.66
C GLY A 129 11.97 -6.60 0.78
N PHE A 130 10.91 -7.00 0.11
CA PHE A 130 10.17 -6.17 -0.82
C PHE A 130 8.67 -6.30 -0.58
N GLN A 131 7.96 -5.22 -0.86
CA GLN A 131 6.51 -5.17 -0.81
C GLN A 131 5.98 -4.68 -2.16
N THR A 132 4.93 -5.35 -2.63
CA THR A 132 4.11 -4.89 -3.76
C THR A 132 2.68 -4.70 -3.27
N PHE A 133 2.09 -3.56 -3.65
CA PHE A 133 0.66 -3.31 -3.49
C PHE A 133 0.04 -3.10 -4.87
N LEU A 134 -1.12 -3.70 -5.10
CA LEU A 134 -1.98 -3.39 -6.23
C LEU A 134 -3.19 -2.62 -5.71
N PHE A 135 -3.56 -1.55 -6.39
CA PHE A 135 -4.67 -0.69 -6.02
C PHE A 135 -5.70 -0.61 -7.14
N LYS A 136 -6.95 -0.41 -6.74
CA LYS A 136 -8.04 -0.05 -7.64
C LYS A 136 -8.77 1.16 -7.07
N LYS A 137 -9.12 2.11 -7.93
CA LYS A 137 -9.97 3.23 -7.56
C LYS A 137 -11.43 2.82 -7.67
N VAL A 138 -12.16 2.96 -6.58
CA VAL A 138 -13.59 2.61 -6.48
C VAL A 138 -14.31 3.80 -5.86
N ASP A 139 -15.30 4.33 -6.58
CA ASP A 139 -16.07 5.51 -6.15
C ASP A 139 -15.19 6.72 -5.77
N GLY A 140 -14.08 6.90 -6.50
CA GLY A 140 -13.13 8.00 -6.30
C GLY A 140 -12.09 7.76 -5.19
N GLU A 141 -12.15 6.64 -4.48
CA GLU A 141 -11.21 6.25 -3.42
C GLU A 141 -10.30 5.10 -3.86
N TRP A 142 -9.00 5.20 -3.56
CA TRP A 142 -8.07 4.10 -3.75
C TRP A 142 -8.24 3.02 -2.69
N LYS A 143 -8.32 1.76 -3.13
CA LYS A 143 -8.39 0.57 -2.27
C LYS A 143 -7.30 -0.42 -2.67
N VAL A 144 -6.70 -1.08 -1.69
CA VAL A 144 -5.75 -2.18 -1.95
C VAL A 144 -6.52 -3.39 -2.46
N LEU A 145 -6.18 -3.83 -3.66
CA LEU A 145 -6.73 -5.02 -4.31
C LEU A 145 -5.97 -6.28 -3.90
N HIS A 146 -4.65 -6.16 -3.77
CA HIS A 146 -3.75 -7.25 -3.45
C HIS A 146 -2.47 -6.70 -2.82
N SER A 147 -1.85 -7.50 -1.94
CA SER A 147 -0.51 -7.23 -1.42
C SER A 147 0.34 -8.49 -1.42
N HIS A 148 1.63 -8.33 -1.69
CA HIS A 148 2.61 -9.40 -1.61
C HIS A 148 3.89 -8.89 -0.97
N SER A 149 4.28 -9.48 0.14
CA SER A 149 5.57 -9.25 0.77
C SER A 149 6.49 -10.46 0.64
N SER A 150 7.77 -10.19 0.47
CA SER A 150 8.84 -11.17 0.59
C SER A 150 9.85 -10.68 1.61
N SER A 151 10.44 -11.58 2.40
CA SER A 151 11.46 -11.18 3.36
C SER A 151 12.49 -12.28 3.59
N ARG A 152 13.69 -11.86 3.96
CA ARG A 152 14.79 -12.73 4.39
C ARG A 152 15.51 -12.13 5.59
N ASN A 153 16.13 -12.96 6.40
CA ASN A 153 16.97 -12.46 7.49
C ASN A 153 18.05 -11.54 6.93
N ARG A 154 18.29 -10.44 7.61
CA ARG A 154 19.40 -9.54 7.28
C ARG A 154 20.73 -10.29 7.47
N ALA A 155 21.61 -10.20 6.48
CA ALA A 155 22.95 -10.79 6.61
C ALA A 155 23.69 -10.14 7.79
N LYS A 156 24.26 -10.98 8.67
CA LYS A 156 25.18 -10.49 9.69
C LYS A 156 26.44 -9.99 8.99
N LYS A 157 26.80 -8.75 9.22
CA LYS A 157 28.10 -8.20 8.80
C LYS A 157 29.20 -8.73 9.70
#